data_21aa33174b99320a889a918d2760972d
#
_entry.id   21aa33174b99320a889a918d2760972d
#
_cell.length_a   1.000
_cell.length_b   1.000
_cell.length_c   1.000
_cell.angle_alpha   90.00
_cell.angle_beta   90.00
_cell.angle_gamma   90.00
#
_symmetry.space_group_name_H-M   'P 1'
#
loop_
_entity.id
_entity.type
_entity.pdbx_description
1 polymer ?
#
loop_
_entity_poly.entity_id
_entity_poly.type
_entity_poly.pdbx_seq_one_letter_code
_entity_poly.pdbx_strand_id
1 'polypeptide(L)'
;MFSLVHASLVVFWSTVFLALTTWSMQDVYLDHATYPGGPYEYEVGIFSQQPIAPLTSTSSLMLGILTLGIQVWRVWVIWSSARFRVFIIAFPVIFFVSFIVLGALSILGWAIRGVLPSEDVTSAISTSVYGLGAATTIVVTALATARLLLVRRYHIELMGKSEISNQYVNIVAILTESYALESLWSLVAMILNAIDNPVSVIFIQCENFIRVIAYFLVVHRVSTGRAWSGDTGHELSSLHWNHDTQPSQSETFV
;
A
#
# COMPACT_ATOMS: atom_id res chain seq x y z
N MET A 1 -19.61 -0.39 3.85
CA MET A 1 -19.32 -0.15 5.27
C MET A 1 -17.85 -0.38 5.63
N PHE A 2 -17.26 -1.53 5.31
CA PHE A 2 -15.83 -1.84 5.55
C PHE A 2 -14.86 -0.75 5.03
N SER A 3 -15.02 -0.31 3.79
CA SER A 3 -14.14 0.70 3.17
C SER A 3 -14.15 2.05 3.89
N LEU A 4 -15.33 2.48 4.40
CA LEU A 4 -15.43 3.74 5.15
C LEU A 4 -14.73 3.65 6.51
N VAL A 5 -14.95 2.56 7.25
CA VAL A 5 -14.28 2.33 8.55
C VAL A 5 -12.76 2.29 8.36
N HIS A 6 -12.29 1.56 7.34
CA HIS A 6 -10.87 1.48 7.04
C HIS A 6 -10.27 2.85 6.67
N ALA A 7 -10.95 3.63 5.81
CA ALA A 7 -10.52 4.97 5.44
C ALA A 7 -10.48 5.91 6.67
N SER A 8 -11.48 5.82 7.56
CA SER A 8 -11.50 6.60 8.81
C SER A 8 -10.33 6.25 9.73
N LEU A 9 -9.96 4.98 9.83
CA LEU A 9 -8.77 4.55 10.60
C LEU A 9 -7.47 5.08 10.00
N VAL A 10 -7.35 5.07 8.66
CA VAL A 10 -6.18 5.63 7.98
C VAL A 10 -6.08 7.14 8.23
N VAL A 11 -7.20 7.88 8.13
CA VAL A 11 -7.24 9.32 8.46
C VAL A 11 -6.85 9.58 9.91
N PHE A 12 -7.42 8.82 10.84
CA PHE A 12 -7.10 8.95 12.26
C PHE A 12 -5.61 8.78 12.53
N TRP A 13 -5.02 7.65 12.10
CA TRP A 13 -3.61 7.38 12.33
C TRP A 13 -2.68 8.33 11.56
N SER A 14 -3.07 8.80 10.37
CA SER A 14 -2.29 9.81 9.65
C SER A 14 -2.30 11.16 10.36
N THR A 15 -3.42 11.55 11.00
CA THR A 15 -3.49 12.77 11.79
C THR A 15 -2.64 12.67 13.05
N VAL A 16 -2.69 11.54 13.75
CA VAL A 16 -1.82 11.27 14.91
C VAL A 16 -0.35 11.34 14.52
N PHE A 17 0.03 10.66 13.44
CA PHE A 17 1.39 10.68 12.92
C PHE A 17 1.84 12.09 12.55
N LEU A 18 1.00 12.86 11.85
CA LEU A 18 1.29 14.25 11.48
C LEU A 18 1.53 15.12 12.72
N ALA A 19 0.68 15.03 13.73
CA ALA A 19 0.81 15.80 14.96
C ALA A 19 2.12 15.47 15.70
N LEU A 20 2.43 14.18 15.86
CA LEU A 20 3.66 13.71 16.51
C LEU A 20 4.91 14.12 15.74
N THR A 21 4.91 13.97 14.41
CA THR A 21 6.03 14.35 13.54
C THR A 21 6.25 15.85 13.54
N THR A 22 5.18 16.66 13.46
CA THR A 22 5.29 18.12 13.50
C THR A 22 5.88 18.57 14.83
N TRP A 23 5.42 18.02 15.94
CA TRP A 23 5.97 18.31 17.25
C TRP A 23 7.46 17.91 17.33
N SER A 24 7.83 16.72 16.85
CA SER A 24 9.20 16.24 16.83
C SER A 24 10.12 17.15 16.00
N MET A 25 9.66 17.59 14.83
CA MET A 25 10.42 18.50 13.96
C MET A 25 10.60 19.87 14.60
N GLN A 26 9.59 20.37 15.31
CA GLN A 26 9.70 21.62 16.06
C GLN A 26 10.73 21.50 17.18
N ASP A 27 10.67 20.47 18.01
CA ASP A 27 11.61 20.26 19.11
C ASP A 27 13.05 20.12 18.60
N VAL A 28 13.28 19.29 17.58
CA VAL A 28 14.63 19.01 17.06
C VAL A 28 15.22 20.18 16.29
N TYR A 29 14.48 20.76 15.35
CA TYR A 29 15.03 21.68 14.35
C TYR A 29 14.80 23.16 14.68
N LEU A 30 13.84 23.50 15.56
CA LEU A 30 13.61 24.87 16.00
C LEU A 30 14.14 25.11 17.41
N ASP A 31 13.73 24.31 18.38
CA ASP A 31 14.06 24.54 19.78
C ASP A 31 15.52 24.17 20.09
N HIS A 32 16.08 23.17 19.40
CA HIS A 32 17.46 22.69 19.57
C HIS A 32 18.34 22.95 18.34
N ALA A 33 18.03 23.96 17.52
CA ALA A 33 18.78 24.31 16.30
C ALA A 33 20.27 24.60 16.56
N THR A 34 20.60 25.11 17.74
CA THR A 34 21.97 25.49 18.15
C THR A 34 22.68 24.40 18.96
N TYR A 35 22.18 23.16 18.97
CA TYR A 35 22.81 22.06 19.69
C TYR A 35 24.26 21.81 19.17
N PRO A 36 25.23 21.51 20.05
CA PRO A 36 26.58 21.14 19.62
C PRO A 36 26.57 19.91 18.72
N GLY A 37 27.04 20.04 17.46
CA GLY A 37 26.95 19.00 16.45
C GLY A 37 25.72 19.12 15.53
N GLY A 38 24.84 20.08 15.81
CA GLY A 38 23.64 20.37 15.01
C GLY A 38 22.41 19.58 15.41
N PRO A 39 21.25 19.92 14.79
CA PRO A 39 19.96 19.29 15.13
C PRO A 39 19.93 17.78 14.86
N TYR A 40 20.66 17.31 13.86
CA TYR A 40 20.74 15.88 13.53
C TYR A 40 21.40 15.06 14.67
N GLU A 41 22.49 15.57 15.28
CA GLU A 41 23.12 14.89 16.42
C GLU A 41 22.22 14.89 17.66
N TYR A 42 21.43 15.96 17.85
CA TYR A 42 20.41 15.99 18.89
C TYR A 42 19.31 14.93 18.65
N GLU A 43 18.85 14.80 17.40
CA GLU A 43 17.83 13.81 17.02
C GLU A 43 18.29 12.39 17.33
N VAL A 44 19.49 12.03 16.91
CA VAL A 44 20.05 10.68 17.11
C VAL A 44 20.43 10.43 18.58
N GLY A 45 21.05 11.40 19.25
CA GLY A 45 21.62 11.20 20.58
C GLY A 45 20.61 11.33 21.72
N ILE A 46 19.77 12.37 21.70
CA ILE A 46 18.88 12.72 22.82
C ILE A 46 17.43 12.48 22.50
N PHE A 47 16.94 12.98 21.35
CA PHE A 47 15.53 12.88 20.99
C PHE A 47 15.07 11.43 20.82
N SER A 48 15.92 10.56 20.26
CA SER A 48 15.65 9.14 20.11
C SER A 48 15.33 8.42 21.41
N GLN A 49 15.76 8.98 22.56
CA GLN A 49 15.54 8.44 23.90
C GLN A 49 14.25 8.96 24.55
N GLN A 50 13.60 9.95 23.98
CA GLN A 50 12.37 10.50 24.49
C GLN A 50 11.17 9.55 24.19
N PRO A 51 10.15 9.49 25.06
CA PRO A 51 9.02 8.57 24.88
C PRO A 51 8.17 8.90 23.65
N ILE A 52 8.34 10.07 23.05
CA ILE A 52 7.64 10.49 21.84
C ILE A 52 8.19 9.79 20.58
N ALA A 53 9.48 9.47 20.53
CA ALA A 53 10.09 8.79 19.38
C ALA A 53 9.46 7.39 19.11
N PRO A 54 9.30 6.50 20.11
CA PRO A 54 8.59 5.23 19.90
C PRO A 54 7.09 5.42 19.62
N LEU A 55 6.44 6.50 20.09
CA LEU A 55 5.05 6.79 19.74
C LEU A 55 4.91 7.18 18.26
N THR A 56 5.82 8.01 17.75
CA THR A 56 5.87 8.38 16.32
C THR A 56 6.10 7.14 15.46
N SER A 57 7.05 6.29 15.85
CA SER A 57 7.35 5.01 15.16
C SER A 57 6.15 4.06 15.20
N THR A 58 5.43 3.98 16.32
CA THR A 58 4.22 3.16 16.45
C THR A 58 3.11 3.65 15.53
N SER A 59 2.88 4.97 15.45
CA SER A 59 1.86 5.53 14.55
C SER A 59 2.20 5.29 13.06
N SER A 60 3.50 5.39 12.70
CA SER A 60 4.00 5.03 11.37
C SER A 60 3.77 3.55 11.05
N LEU A 61 4.09 2.65 11.98
CA LEU A 61 3.85 1.21 11.82
C LEU A 61 2.36 0.90 11.64
N MET A 62 1.47 1.53 12.42
CA MET A 62 0.02 1.37 12.28
C MET A 62 -0.48 1.81 10.90
N LEU A 63 0.00 2.94 10.39
CA LEU A 63 -0.28 3.37 9.02
C LEU A 63 0.19 2.35 7.99
N GLY A 64 1.42 1.83 8.15
CA GLY A 64 1.97 0.79 7.29
C GLY A 64 1.10 -0.47 7.31
N ILE A 65 0.70 -0.95 8.48
CA ILE A 65 -0.18 -2.12 8.62
C ILE A 65 -1.52 -1.91 7.90
N LEU A 66 -2.15 -0.75 8.06
CA LEU A 66 -3.42 -0.46 7.42
C LEU A 66 -3.28 -0.38 5.90
N THR A 67 -2.30 0.37 5.39
CA THR A 67 -2.14 0.60 3.96
C THR A 67 -1.62 -0.63 3.21
N LEU A 68 -0.60 -1.33 3.73
CA LEU A 68 -0.10 -2.58 3.14
C LEU A 68 -1.11 -3.73 3.30
N GLY A 69 -1.81 -3.78 4.45
CA GLY A 69 -2.82 -4.80 4.70
C GLY A 69 -3.96 -4.77 3.68
N ILE A 70 -4.47 -3.57 3.33
CA ILE A 70 -5.51 -3.44 2.29
C ILE A 70 -4.97 -3.80 0.90
N GLN A 71 -3.69 -3.52 0.61
CA GLN A 71 -3.05 -3.92 -0.64
C GLN A 71 -2.97 -5.44 -0.77
N VAL A 72 -2.50 -6.14 0.27
CA VAL A 72 -2.44 -7.62 0.33
C VAL A 72 -3.84 -8.22 0.22
N TRP A 73 -4.83 -7.66 0.94
CA TRP A 73 -6.22 -8.10 0.85
C TRP A 73 -6.80 -7.97 -0.57
N ARG A 74 -6.48 -6.89 -1.29
CA ARG A 74 -6.91 -6.71 -2.69
C ARG A 74 -6.33 -7.81 -3.59
N VAL A 75 -5.05 -8.14 -3.45
CA VAL A 75 -4.44 -9.26 -4.20
C VAL A 75 -5.16 -10.56 -3.89
N TRP A 76 -5.49 -10.83 -2.63
CA TRP A 76 -6.28 -11.99 -2.26
C TRP A 76 -7.61 -12.04 -3.02
N VAL A 77 -8.39 -10.95 -3.01
CA VAL A 77 -9.68 -10.89 -3.70
C VAL A 77 -9.52 -11.11 -5.21
N ILE A 78 -8.53 -10.47 -5.83
CA ILE A 78 -8.27 -10.56 -7.27
C ILE A 78 -7.85 -11.98 -7.70
N TRP A 79 -7.12 -12.71 -6.84
CA TRP A 79 -6.66 -14.08 -7.12
C TRP A 79 -7.59 -15.17 -6.54
N SER A 80 -8.72 -14.83 -5.95
CA SER A 80 -9.65 -15.77 -5.30
C SER A 80 -10.09 -16.93 -6.20
N SER A 81 -10.23 -16.69 -7.51
CA SER A 81 -10.67 -17.68 -8.52
C SER A 81 -9.51 -18.51 -9.09
N ALA A 82 -8.24 -18.27 -8.73
CA ALA A 82 -7.10 -18.98 -9.32
C ALA A 82 -6.84 -20.32 -8.61
N ARG A 83 -6.46 -21.35 -9.39
CA ARG A 83 -6.17 -22.70 -8.88
C ARG A 83 -4.99 -22.71 -7.88
N PHE A 84 -3.98 -21.89 -8.12
CA PHE A 84 -2.76 -21.79 -7.30
C PHE A 84 -2.75 -20.58 -6.36
N ARG A 85 -3.94 -20.06 -6.00
CA ARG A 85 -4.09 -18.84 -5.18
C ARG A 85 -3.25 -18.83 -3.91
N VAL A 86 -3.17 -19.98 -3.21
CA VAL A 86 -2.49 -20.09 -1.91
C VAL A 86 -1.00 -19.77 -2.04
N PHE A 87 -0.32 -20.34 -3.04
CA PHE A 87 1.11 -20.08 -3.26
C PHE A 87 1.41 -18.66 -3.66
N ILE A 88 0.54 -18.06 -4.51
CA ILE A 88 0.71 -16.68 -4.99
C ILE A 88 0.53 -15.69 -3.84
N ILE A 89 -0.44 -15.95 -2.97
CA ILE A 89 -0.76 -15.06 -1.85
C ILE A 89 0.18 -15.27 -0.66
N ALA A 90 0.73 -16.46 -0.47
CA ALA A 90 1.66 -16.76 0.61
C ALA A 90 2.87 -15.81 0.59
N PHE A 91 3.37 -15.48 -0.60
CA PHE A 91 4.55 -14.63 -0.76
C PHE A 91 4.36 -13.19 -0.21
N PRO A 92 3.36 -12.41 -0.65
CA PRO A 92 3.12 -11.08 -0.07
C PRO A 92 2.68 -11.13 1.39
N VAL A 93 2.01 -12.19 1.84
CA VAL A 93 1.63 -12.37 3.25
C VAL A 93 2.88 -12.58 4.12
N ILE A 94 3.85 -13.38 3.69
CA ILE A 94 5.11 -13.56 4.42
C ILE A 94 5.84 -12.22 4.57
N PHE A 95 5.95 -11.44 3.50
CA PHE A 95 6.59 -10.12 3.56
C PHE A 95 5.85 -9.17 4.49
N PHE A 96 4.52 -9.16 4.44
CA PHE A 96 3.69 -8.33 5.31
C PHE A 96 3.83 -8.72 6.79
N VAL A 97 3.82 -10.01 7.10
CA VAL A 97 4.04 -10.49 8.47
C VAL A 97 5.45 -10.16 8.96
N SER A 98 6.47 -10.34 8.09
CA SER A 98 7.85 -9.96 8.41
C SER A 98 7.98 -8.46 8.67
N PHE A 99 7.29 -7.61 7.89
CA PHE A 99 7.22 -6.17 8.10
C PHE A 99 6.66 -5.82 9.47
N ILE A 100 5.56 -6.47 9.90
CA ILE A 100 4.95 -6.25 11.23
C ILE A 100 5.90 -6.67 12.33
N VAL A 101 6.50 -7.87 12.24
CA VAL A 101 7.39 -8.41 13.26
C VAL A 101 8.64 -7.56 13.42
N LEU A 102 9.31 -7.22 12.30
CA LEU A 102 10.52 -6.39 12.35
C LEU A 102 10.21 -4.94 12.77
N GLY A 103 9.06 -4.39 12.35
CA GLY A 103 8.60 -3.08 12.81
C GLY A 103 8.36 -3.04 14.32
N ALA A 104 7.72 -4.05 14.88
CA ALA A 104 7.54 -4.18 16.32
C ALA A 104 8.88 -4.34 17.07
N LEU A 105 9.80 -5.15 16.55
CA LEU A 105 11.14 -5.31 17.12
C LEU A 105 11.94 -4.01 17.06
N SER A 106 11.85 -3.25 15.96
CA SER A 106 12.49 -1.94 15.84
C SER A 106 11.98 -0.98 16.92
N ILE A 107 10.67 -0.89 17.13
CA ILE A 107 10.08 -0.05 18.18
C ILE A 107 10.53 -0.49 19.58
N LEU A 108 10.55 -1.79 19.85
CA LEU A 108 11.03 -2.33 21.14
C LEU A 108 12.52 -2.01 21.35
N GLY A 109 13.35 -2.08 20.30
CA GLY A 109 14.77 -1.74 20.37
C GLY A 109 15.01 -0.28 20.73
N TRP A 110 14.19 0.63 20.23
CA TRP A 110 14.24 2.05 20.59
C TRP A 110 13.62 2.35 21.97
N ALA A 111 12.52 1.68 22.33
CA ALA A 111 11.80 1.94 23.57
C ALA A 111 12.50 1.36 24.82
N ILE A 112 13.17 0.22 24.68
CA ILE A 112 13.78 -0.52 25.81
C ILE A 112 15.25 -0.76 25.50
N ARG A 113 16.13 0.03 26.13
CA ARG A 113 17.59 -0.16 26.02
C ARG A 113 18.00 -1.55 26.49
N GLY A 114 18.82 -2.21 25.69
CA GLY A 114 19.36 -3.52 26.03
C GLY A 114 18.52 -4.72 25.55
N VAL A 115 17.37 -4.50 24.89
CA VAL A 115 16.62 -5.59 24.25
C VAL A 115 17.35 -6.06 22.99
N LEU A 116 17.95 -5.13 22.23
CA LEU A 116 18.78 -5.47 21.07
C LEU A 116 20.28 -5.37 21.44
N PRO A 117 21.12 -6.23 20.83
CA PRO A 117 22.52 -6.38 21.27
C PRO A 117 23.42 -5.18 20.92
N SER A 118 23.07 -4.37 19.92
CA SER A 118 23.84 -3.17 19.52
C SER A 118 22.98 -2.18 18.73
N GLU A 119 23.46 -0.94 18.65
CA GLU A 119 22.86 0.13 17.82
C GLU A 119 22.88 -0.24 16.35
N ASP A 120 23.93 -0.90 15.86
CA ASP A 120 24.05 -1.39 14.47
C ASP A 120 22.92 -2.36 14.12
N VAL A 121 22.55 -3.26 15.03
CA VAL A 121 21.45 -4.22 14.83
C VAL A 121 20.12 -3.49 14.76
N THR A 122 19.92 -2.47 15.59
CA THR A 122 18.69 -1.66 15.58
C THR A 122 18.54 -0.90 14.26
N SER A 123 19.62 -0.28 13.77
CA SER A 123 19.67 0.40 12.47
C SER A 123 19.41 -0.57 11.32
N ALA A 124 20.04 -1.74 11.32
CA ALA A 124 19.82 -2.77 10.30
C ALA A 124 18.36 -3.28 10.27
N ILE A 125 17.74 -3.47 11.43
CA ILE A 125 16.32 -3.85 11.52
C ILE A 125 15.43 -2.73 10.96
N SER A 126 15.68 -1.47 11.33
CA SER A 126 14.92 -0.32 10.82
C SER A 126 15.02 -0.20 9.30
N THR A 127 16.23 -0.32 8.74
CA THR A 127 16.45 -0.32 7.28
C THR A 127 15.71 -1.48 6.60
N SER A 128 15.72 -2.66 7.23
CA SER A 128 15.00 -3.83 6.72
C SER A 128 13.48 -3.62 6.69
N VAL A 129 12.90 -2.88 7.64
CA VAL A 129 11.48 -2.55 7.64
C VAL A 129 11.09 -1.72 6.41
N TYR A 130 11.89 -0.71 6.04
CA TYR A 130 11.67 0.08 4.82
C TYR A 130 11.80 -0.78 3.56
N GLY A 131 12.83 -1.62 3.50
CA GLY A 131 13.03 -2.55 2.39
C GLY A 131 11.87 -3.54 2.23
N LEU A 132 11.33 -4.08 3.33
CA LEU A 132 10.17 -4.96 3.30
C LEU A 132 8.88 -4.23 2.89
N GLY A 133 8.68 -3.00 3.33
CA GLY A 133 7.58 -2.15 2.88
C GLY A 133 7.60 -1.97 1.37
N ALA A 134 8.74 -1.53 0.81
CA ALA A 134 8.95 -1.37 -0.62
C ALA A 134 8.75 -2.69 -1.37
N ALA A 135 9.35 -3.78 -0.91
CA ALA A 135 9.23 -5.10 -1.53
C ALA A 135 7.78 -5.59 -1.54
N THR A 136 7.05 -5.41 -0.43
CA THR A 136 5.63 -5.77 -0.35
C THR A 136 4.81 -4.99 -1.38
N THR A 137 4.98 -3.68 -1.47
CA THR A 137 4.27 -2.82 -2.43
C THR A 137 4.58 -3.22 -3.87
N ILE A 138 5.85 -3.47 -4.22
CA ILE A 138 6.27 -3.91 -5.55
C ILE A 138 5.63 -5.25 -5.92
N VAL A 139 5.73 -6.23 -5.03
CA VAL A 139 5.18 -7.58 -5.25
C VAL A 139 3.67 -7.55 -5.41
N VAL A 140 2.97 -6.87 -4.52
CA VAL A 140 1.51 -6.73 -4.56
C VAL A 140 1.06 -6.05 -5.86
N THR A 141 1.74 -4.96 -6.25
CA THR A 141 1.44 -4.23 -7.49
C THR A 141 1.68 -5.10 -8.72
N ALA A 142 2.81 -5.81 -8.77
CA ALA A 142 3.14 -6.72 -9.87
C ALA A 142 2.11 -7.86 -9.99
N LEU A 143 1.71 -8.48 -8.88
CA LEU A 143 0.72 -9.56 -8.85
C LEU A 143 -0.68 -9.07 -9.27
N ALA A 144 -1.11 -7.89 -8.80
CA ALA A 144 -2.38 -7.29 -9.19
C ALA A 144 -2.39 -6.97 -10.69
N THR A 145 -1.33 -6.30 -11.18
CA THR A 145 -1.17 -5.95 -12.58
C THR A 145 -1.13 -7.18 -13.48
N ALA A 146 -0.34 -8.19 -13.13
CA ALA A 146 -0.24 -9.43 -13.89
C ALA A 146 -1.60 -10.12 -14.03
N ARG A 147 -2.38 -10.22 -12.95
CA ARG A 147 -3.70 -10.83 -12.98
C ARG A 147 -4.68 -10.07 -13.87
N LEU A 148 -4.73 -8.75 -13.72
CA LEU A 148 -5.60 -7.91 -14.54
C LEU A 148 -5.27 -8.02 -16.03
N LEU A 149 -3.97 -8.05 -16.39
CA LEU A 149 -3.52 -8.25 -17.76
C LEU A 149 -3.87 -9.65 -18.29
N LEU A 150 -3.77 -10.70 -17.47
CA LEU A 150 -4.19 -12.06 -17.84
C LEU A 150 -5.69 -12.14 -18.10
N VAL A 151 -6.51 -11.57 -17.22
CA VAL A 151 -7.96 -11.52 -17.38
C VAL A 151 -8.32 -10.74 -18.67
N ARG A 152 -7.66 -9.60 -18.92
CA ARG A 152 -7.85 -8.82 -20.15
C ARG A 152 -7.54 -9.64 -21.40
N ARG A 153 -6.38 -10.33 -21.45
CA ARG A 153 -6.02 -11.17 -22.62
C ARG A 153 -7.09 -12.23 -22.88
N TYR A 154 -7.54 -12.90 -21.83
CA TYR A 154 -8.58 -13.91 -21.94
C TYR A 154 -9.92 -13.34 -22.48
N HIS A 155 -10.32 -12.15 -22.01
CA HIS A 155 -11.52 -11.48 -22.53
C HIS A 155 -11.39 -11.06 -23.99
N ILE A 156 -10.23 -10.56 -24.43
CA ILE A 156 -9.99 -10.18 -25.82
C ILE A 156 -10.05 -11.41 -26.74
N GLU A 157 -9.55 -12.56 -26.31
CA GLU A 157 -9.60 -13.82 -27.07
C GLU A 157 -11.03 -14.33 -27.23
N LEU A 158 -11.89 -14.17 -26.22
CA LEU A 158 -13.27 -14.67 -26.25
C LEU A 158 -14.28 -13.73 -26.92
N MET A 159 -14.18 -12.42 -26.68
CA MET A 159 -15.19 -11.43 -27.07
C MET A 159 -14.68 -10.36 -28.05
N GLY A 160 -13.41 -10.40 -28.41
CA GLY A 160 -12.78 -9.35 -29.22
C GLY A 160 -12.47 -8.08 -28.43
N LYS A 161 -12.08 -7.01 -29.13
CA LYS A 161 -11.80 -5.70 -28.50
C LYS A 161 -13.13 -5.06 -28.11
N SER A 162 -13.48 -5.11 -26.86
CA SER A 162 -14.68 -4.46 -26.29
C SER A 162 -14.28 -3.26 -25.41
N GLU A 163 -15.25 -2.40 -25.13
CA GLU A 163 -15.10 -1.26 -24.23
C GLU A 163 -14.67 -1.68 -22.82
N ILE A 164 -15.07 -2.86 -22.37
CA ILE A 164 -14.70 -3.52 -21.13
C ILE A 164 -13.17 -3.71 -21.04
N SER A 165 -12.51 -4.08 -22.15
CA SER A 165 -11.04 -4.23 -22.22
C SER A 165 -10.30 -2.94 -21.89
N ASN A 166 -10.84 -1.78 -22.28
CA ASN A 166 -10.23 -0.47 -22.03
C ASN A 166 -10.39 -0.07 -20.54
N GLN A 167 -11.48 -0.45 -19.89
CA GLN A 167 -11.69 -0.19 -18.47
C GLN A 167 -10.65 -0.92 -17.60
N TYR A 168 -10.32 -2.18 -17.91
CA TYR A 168 -9.26 -2.92 -17.21
C TYR A 168 -7.89 -2.24 -17.35
N VAL A 169 -7.57 -1.69 -18.52
CA VAL A 169 -6.30 -0.96 -18.73
C VAL A 169 -6.21 0.28 -17.85
N ASN A 170 -7.30 1.03 -17.77
CA ASN A 170 -7.34 2.24 -16.96
C ASN A 170 -7.16 1.93 -15.46
N ILE A 171 -7.79 0.86 -14.96
CA ILE A 171 -7.62 0.43 -13.56
C ILE A 171 -6.18 -0.01 -13.29
N VAL A 172 -5.60 -0.81 -14.19
CA VAL A 172 -4.19 -1.24 -14.08
C VAL A 172 -3.25 -0.03 -14.06
N ALA A 173 -3.42 0.90 -15.00
CA ALA A 173 -2.58 2.09 -15.10
C ALA A 173 -2.62 2.91 -13.79
N ILE A 174 -3.82 3.13 -13.24
CA ILE A 174 -4.01 3.90 -12.01
C ILE A 174 -3.35 3.22 -10.79
N LEU A 175 -3.56 1.91 -10.66
CA LEU A 175 -2.96 1.14 -9.55
C LEU A 175 -1.42 1.15 -9.67
N THR A 176 -0.91 0.91 -10.89
CA THR A 176 0.54 0.88 -11.14
C THR A 176 1.17 2.25 -10.89
N GLU A 177 0.55 3.33 -11.36
CA GLU A 177 1.05 4.70 -11.18
C GLU A 177 1.09 5.09 -9.69
N SER A 178 -0.01 4.83 -8.94
CA SER A 178 -0.10 5.18 -7.53
C SER A 178 0.91 4.43 -6.67
N TYR A 179 1.05 3.12 -6.89
CA TYR A 179 1.96 2.30 -6.08
C TYR A 179 3.41 2.33 -6.57
N ALA A 180 3.66 2.66 -7.84
CA ALA A 180 5.01 2.89 -8.33
C ALA A 180 5.65 4.11 -7.65
N LEU A 181 4.88 5.18 -7.44
CA LEU A 181 5.35 6.34 -6.68
C LEU A 181 5.75 5.96 -5.26
N GLU A 182 4.90 5.20 -4.54
CA GLU A 182 5.18 4.73 -3.19
C GLU A 182 6.43 3.86 -3.16
N SER A 183 6.53 2.85 -4.03
CA SER A 183 7.65 1.93 -4.05
C SER A 183 8.98 2.60 -4.42
N LEU A 184 8.96 3.54 -5.37
CA LEU A 184 10.14 4.32 -5.72
C LEU A 184 10.63 5.17 -4.53
N TRP A 185 9.70 5.82 -3.84
CA TRP A 185 10.01 6.64 -2.67
C TRP A 185 10.63 5.81 -1.54
N SER A 186 10.02 4.66 -1.22
CA SER A 186 10.53 3.74 -0.19
C SER A 186 11.90 3.18 -0.54
N LEU A 187 12.18 2.90 -1.83
CA LEU A 187 13.51 2.47 -2.28
C LEU A 187 14.56 3.57 -2.07
N VAL A 188 14.24 4.82 -2.40
CA VAL A 188 15.16 5.95 -2.18
C VAL A 188 15.40 6.14 -0.68
N ALA A 189 14.35 6.12 0.15
CA ALA A 189 14.47 6.21 1.60
C ALA A 189 15.37 5.10 2.18
N MET A 190 15.16 3.84 1.73
CA MET A 190 15.98 2.70 2.14
C MET A 190 17.46 2.88 1.77
N ILE A 191 17.75 3.30 0.53
CA ILE A 191 19.13 3.50 0.07
C ILE A 191 19.81 4.61 0.87
N LEU A 192 19.15 5.76 1.06
CA LEU A 192 19.70 6.89 1.82
C LEU A 192 19.94 6.52 3.28
N ASN A 193 19.05 5.74 3.88
CA ASN A 193 19.20 5.26 5.26
C ASN A 193 20.36 4.27 5.38
N ALA A 194 20.54 3.38 4.39
CA ALA A 194 21.62 2.39 4.40
C ALA A 194 23.03 2.98 4.26
N ILE A 195 23.15 4.20 3.71
CA ILE A 195 24.44 4.94 3.59
C ILE A 195 24.58 6.01 4.67
N ASP A 196 23.73 5.99 5.71
CA ASP A 196 23.73 6.95 6.83
C ASP A 196 23.72 8.43 6.39
N ASN A 197 22.98 8.73 5.30
CA ASN A 197 22.88 10.09 4.78
C ASN A 197 21.80 10.86 5.56
N PRO A 198 22.09 12.06 6.12
CA PRO A 198 21.11 12.84 6.89
C PRO A 198 19.82 13.18 6.12
N VAL A 199 19.88 13.24 4.79
CA VAL A 199 18.72 13.48 3.93
C VAL A 199 17.69 12.33 4.03
N SER A 200 18.11 11.14 4.48
CA SER A 200 17.21 10.00 4.69
C SER A 200 16.03 10.32 5.61
N VAL A 201 16.25 11.17 6.63
CA VAL A 201 15.20 11.59 7.58
C VAL A 201 14.03 12.23 6.86
N ILE A 202 14.29 13.12 5.89
CA ILE A 202 13.21 13.77 5.10
C ILE A 202 12.42 12.72 4.30
N PHE A 203 13.14 11.80 3.64
CA PHE A 203 12.48 10.76 2.84
C PHE A 203 11.65 9.80 3.69
N ILE A 204 12.14 9.41 4.86
CA ILE A 204 11.47 8.53 5.81
C ILE A 204 10.21 9.22 6.36
N GLN A 205 10.29 10.48 6.75
CA GLN A 205 9.14 11.22 7.27
C GLN A 205 8.06 11.45 6.21
N CYS A 206 8.47 11.74 4.98
CA CYS A 206 7.53 11.92 3.86
C CYS A 206 6.92 10.60 3.37
N GLU A 207 7.54 9.45 3.58
CA GLU A 207 7.06 8.14 3.09
C GLU A 207 5.62 7.84 3.54
N ASN A 208 5.31 8.11 4.81
CA ASN A 208 3.96 7.85 5.33
C ASN A 208 2.90 8.73 4.64
N PHE A 209 3.21 9.97 4.30
CA PHE A 209 2.29 10.85 3.57
C PHE A 209 2.07 10.37 2.14
N ILE A 210 3.13 9.97 1.45
CA ILE A 210 3.05 9.41 0.08
C ILE A 210 2.21 8.13 0.07
N ARG A 211 2.39 7.26 1.04
CA ARG A 211 1.61 6.03 1.22
C ARG A 211 0.13 6.32 1.43
N VAL A 212 -0.21 7.31 2.26
CA VAL A 212 -1.58 7.75 2.49
C VAL A 212 -2.19 8.39 1.23
N ILE A 213 -1.42 9.21 0.50
CA ILE A 213 -1.86 9.80 -0.78
C ILE A 213 -2.13 8.69 -1.81
N ALA A 214 -1.21 7.75 -1.98
CA ALA A 214 -1.39 6.62 -2.89
C ALA A 214 -2.66 5.81 -2.54
N TYR A 215 -2.89 5.53 -1.27
CA TYR A 215 -4.11 4.86 -0.79
C TYR A 215 -5.37 5.64 -1.18
N PHE A 216 -5.44 6.94 -0.89
CA PHE A 216 -6.62 7.75 -1.20
C PHE A 216 -6.85 7.96 -2.69
N LEU A 217 -5.79 8.05 -3.49
CA LEU A 217 -5.91 8.10 -4.95
C LEU A 217 -6.63 6.85 -5.48
N VAL A 218 -6.26 5.67 -4.99
CA VAL A 218 -6.92 4.42 -5.37
C VAL A 218 -8.38 4.38 -4.88
N VAL A 219 -8.64 4.76 -3.63
CA VAL A 219 -10.00 4.80 -3.07
C VAL A 219 -10.89 5.78 -3.86
N HIS A 220 -10.41 6.98 -4.13
CA HIS A 220 -11.13 7.98 -4.92
C HIS A 220 -11.48 7.48 -6.32
N ARG A 221 -10.53 6.84 -7.01
CA ARG A 221 -10.75 6.31 -8.36
C ARG A 221 -11.75 5.17 -8.39
N VAL A 222 -11.73 4.31 -7.36
CA VAL A 222 -12.72 3.24 -7.20
C VAL A 222 -14.10 3.80 -6.88
N SER A 223 -14.21 4.83 -6.03
CA SER A 223 -15.48 5.42 -5.61
C SER A 223 -16.16 6.26 -6.69
N THR A 224 -15.39 6.91 -7.57
CA THR A 224 -15.94 7.72 -8.67
C THR A 224 -16.54 6.91 -9.82
N GLY A 225 -16.73 5.60 -9.65
CA GLY A 225 -17.45 4.74 -10.60
C GLY A 225 -16.74 4.48 -11.92
N ARG A 226 -15.54 5.01 -12.11
CA ARG A 226 -14.70 4.71 -13.29
C ARG A 226 -14.12 3.30 -13.26
N ALA A 227 -14.31 2.59 -12.13
CA ALA A 227 -13.84 1.22 -11.96
C ALA A 227 -14.92 0.15 -12.23
N TRP A 228 -16.21 0.49 -12.05
CA TRP A 228 -17.33 -0.44 -12.31
C TRP A 228 -18.62 0.38 -12.43
N SER A 229 -19.17 0.49 -13.62
CA SER A 229 -20.58 0.85 -13.75
C SER A 229 -21.39 -0.40 -13.41
N GLY A 230 -22.30 -0.29 -12.43
CA GLY A 230 -23.19 -1.39 -12.04
C GLY A 230 -24.13 -1.86 -13.14
N ASP A 231 -24.24 -1.12 -14.24
CA ASP A 231 -25.04 -1.45 -15.42
C ASP A 231 -24.48 -2.62 -16.23
N THR A 232 -23.17 -2.90 -16.16
CA THR A 232 -22.56 -4.02 -16.90
C THR A 232 -23.10 -5.40 -16.43
N GLY A 233 -23.49 -5.51 -15.17
CA GLY A 233 -24.13 -6.72 -14.62
C GLY A 233 -25.57 -6.92 -15.14
N HIS A 234 -26.29 -5.85 -15.36
CA HIS A 234 -27.67 -5.88 -15.90
C HIS A 234 -27.68 -6.12 -17.41
N GLU A 235 -26.76 -5.57 -18.17
CA GLU A 235 -26.66 -5.82 -19.62
C GLU A 235 -26.28 -7.28 -19.93
N LEU A 236 -25.40 -7.90 -19.15
CA LEU A 236 -25.05 -9.31 -19.31
C LEU A 236 -26.19 -10.24 -18.95
N SER A 237 -27.05 -9.89 -17.99
CA SER A 237 -28.24 -10.68 -17.65
C SER A 237 -29.38 -10.49 -18.68
N SER A 238 -29.50 -9.33 -19.32
CA SER A 238 -30.50 -9.07 -20.37
C SER A 238 -30.14 -9.77 -21.69
N LEU A 239 -28.88 -9.94 -22.01
CA LEU A 239 -28.44 -10.69 -23.21
C LEU A 239 -28.72 -12.20 -23.10
N HIS A 240 -28.78 -12.76 -21.89
CA HIS A 240 -29.06 -14.17 -21.70
C HIS A 240 -30.59 -14.53 -21.88
N TRP A 241 -31.49 -13.54 -21.77
CA TRP A 241 -32.93 -13.75 -21.86
C TRP A 241 -33.50 -13.62 -23.29
N ASN A 242 -32.74 -13.06 -24.24
CA ASN A 242 -33.27 -12.83 -25.60
C ASN A 242 -33.04 -14.00 -26.57
N HIS A 243 -32.49 -15.14 -26.10
CA HIS A 243 -32.23 -16.28 -26.99
C HIS A 243 -33.40 -17.31 -27.06
N ASP A 244 -34.41 -17.18 -26.21
CA ASP A 244 -35.49 -18.20 -26.11
C ASP A 244 -36.83 -17.79 -26.73
N THR A 245 -36.93 -16.66 -27.47
CA THR A 245 -38.17 -16.27 -28.14
C THR A 245 -37.96 -16.05 -29.64
N GLN A 246 -37.61 -17.13 -30.37
CA GLN A 246 -37.96 -17.24 -31.78
C GLN A 246 -39.26 -18.04 -31.90
N PRO A 247 -40.39 -17.42 -32.30
CA PRO A 247 -41.56 -18.18 -32.65
C PRO A 247 -41.30 -18.97 -33.93
N SER A 248 -41.47 -20.29 -33.87
CA SER A 248 -41.46 -21.17 -35.03
C SER A 248 -42.56 -20.70 -36.01
N GLN A 249 -42.15 -20.13 -37.15
CA GLN A 249 -43.04 -19.96 -38.28
C GLN A 249 -43.37 -21.34 -38.83
N SER A 250 -44.56 -21.83 -38.48
CA SER A 250 -45.20 -22.93 -39.15
C SER A 250 -45.59 -22.48 -40.55
N GLU A 251 -44.88 -22.92 -41.60
CA GLU A 251 -45.33 -22.86 -42.97
C GLU A 251 -46.58 -23.67 -43.14
N THR A 252 -47.68 -23.00 -43.39
CA THR A 252 -48.93 -23.63 -43.87
C THR A 252 -48.90 -23.60 -45.41
N PHE A 253 -48.55 -24.75 -46.02
CA PHE A 253 -48.83 -24.96 -47.45
C PHE A 253 -50.33 -25.30 -47.63
N VAL A 254 -51.04 -24.54 -48.48
CA VAL A 254 -52.28 -24.93 -49.18
C VAL A 254 -52.05 -24.68 -50.66
#